data_c29b5c5dccd0c5d1f923eb30b60d1503
#
_entry.id   c29b5c5dccd0c5d1f923eb30b60d1503
#
_cell.length_a   1.000
_cell.length_b   1.000
_cell.length_c   1.000
_cell.angle_alpha   90.00
_cell.angle_beta   90.00
_cell.angle_gamma   90.00
#
_symmetry.space_group_name_H-M   'P 1'
#
loop_
_entity.id
_entity.type
_entity.pdbx_description
1 polymer ?
#
loop_
_entity_poly.entity_id
_entity_poly.type
_entity_poly.pdbx_seq_one_letter_code
_entity_poly.pdbx_strand_id
1 'polypeptide(L)'
;MKYNSVEEWKAEATRRFGPDMLKWCFRCPMCGHVASVQDFKDAGAKSPNCAYQECLGRYTGKGTPKKGDSRGCNWAAYGLFGIPAEHDIVIVAPGDQVDVYPFADGEQEADNG
;
A
#
# COMPACT_ATOMS: atom_id res chain seq x y z
N MET A 1 -9.99 2.77 7.64
CA MET A 1 -9.51 3.15 8.97
C MET A 1 -8.80 4.49 8.91
N LYS A 2 -8.88 5.26 9.98
CA LYS A 2 -8.24 6.57 10.02
C LYS A 2 -7.21 6.61 11.15
N TYR A 3 -5.98 7.00 10.81
CA TYR A 3 -4.91 7.18 11.78
C TYR A 3 -4.74 8.68 12.07
N ASN A 4 -4.74 9.05 13.34
CA ASN A 4 -4.71 10.45 13.73
C ASN A 4 -3.32 11.09 13.65
N SER A 5 -2.29 10.29 13.41
CA SER A 5 -0.93 10.78 13.23
C SER A 5 -0.11 9.75 12.45
N VAL A 6 1.02 10.21 11.93
CA VAL A 6 1.98 9.31 11.26
C VAL A 6 2.53 8.29 12.26
N GLU A 7 2.72 8.71 13.51
CA GLU A 7 3.24 7.83 14.56
C GLU A 7 2.26 6.69 14.84
N GLU A 8 0.96 6.94 14.87
CA GLU A 8 -0.04 5.88 15.05
C GLU A 8 0.01 4.88 13.90
N TRP A 9 0.14 5.39 12.68
CA TRP A 9 0.20 4.56 11.48
C TRP A 9 1.45 3.67 11.51
N LYS A 10 2.60 4.25 11.85
CA LYS A 10 3.86 3.50 11.95
C LYS A 10 3.81 2.48 13.08
N ALA A 11 3.17 2.83 14.20
CA ALA A 11 3.03 1.90 15.32
C ALA A 11 2.21 0.68 14.93
N GLU A 12 1.15 0.87 14.16
CA GLU A 12 0.34 -0.24 13.68
C GLU A 12 1.14 -1.13 12.72
N ALA A 13 1.92 -0.54 11.82
CA ALA A 13 2.77 -1.30 10.91
C ALA A 13 3.79 -2.13 11.69
N THR A 14 4.42 -1.52 12.69
CA THR A 14 5.41 -2.20 13.54
C THR A 14 4.77 -3.36 14.29
N ARG A 15 3.56 -3.18 14.79
CA ARG A 15 2.82 -4.22 15.50
C ARG A 15 2.55 -5.42 14.60
N ARG A 16 2.21 -5.16 13.33
CA ARG A 16 1.85 -6.23 12.37
C ARG A 16 3.07 -6.92 11.77
N PHE A 17 4.10 -6.15 11.43
CA PHE A 17 5.20 -6.63 10.60
C PHE A 17 6.58 -6.54 11.27
N GLY A 18 6.67 -5.90 12.43
CA GLY A 18 7.95 -5.68 13.11
C GLY A 18 8.54 -4.32 12.72
N PRO A 19 9.71 -3.99 13.29
CA PRO A 19 10.32 -2.66 13.11
C PRO A 19 11.02 -2.45 11.78
N ASP A 20 11.22 -3.50 10.99
CA ASP A 20 11.88 -3.38 9.68
C ASP A 20 10.86 -2.93 8.64
N MET A 21 10.96 -1.68 8.19
CA MET A 21 10.05 -1.09 7.21
C MET A 21 9.99 -1.90 5.92
N LEU A 22 11.07 -2.55 5.53
CA LEU A 22 11.09 -3.33 4.28
C LEU A 22 10.11 -4.49 4.30
N LYS A 23 9.70 -4.92 5.49
CA LYS A 23 8.74 -6.03 5.65
C LYS A 23 7.30 -5.58 5.73
N TRP A 24 7.05 -4.27 5.75
CA TRP A 24 5.68 -3.76 5.79
C TRP A 24 4.99 -4.05 4.46
N CYS A 25 3.77 -4.57 4.53
CA CYS A 25 3.01 -5.02 3.37
C CYS A 25 1.73 -4.24 3.21
N PHE A 26 1.40 -3.92 1.97
CA PHE A 26 0.20 -3.15 1.63
C PHE A 26 -0.61 -3.88 0.57
N ARG A 27 -1.93 -3.69 0.63
CA ARG A 27 -2.86 -4.25 -0.36
C ARG A 27 -3.38 -3.15 -1.25
N CYS A 28 -3.28 -3.34 -2.56
CA CYS A 28 -3.89 -2.42 -3.51
C CYS A 28 -5.42 -2.51 -3.38
N PRO A 29 -6.12 -1.40 -3.07
CA PRO A 29 -7.58 -1.46 -2.91
C PRO A 29 -8.33 -1.69 -4.22
N MET A 30 -7.65 -1.52 -5.37
CA MET A 30 -8.29 -1.67 -6.66
C MET A 30 -8.18 -3.08 -7.23
N CYS A 31 -7.03 -3.75 -7.06
CA CYS A 31 -6.85 -5.10 -7.61
C CYS A 31 -6.60 -6.18 -6.54
N GLY A 32 -6.32 -5.78 -5.30
CA GLY A 32 -6.09 -6.72 -4.21
C GLY A 32 -4.67 -7.27 -4.12
N HIS A 33 -3.77 -6.82 -4.99
CA HIS A 33 -2.38 -7.30 -4.96
C HIS A 33 -1.69 -6.88 -3.67
N VAL A 34 -0.97 -7.81 -3.05
CA VAL A 34 -0.22 -7.56 -1.82
C VAL A 34 1.27 -7.50 -2.16
N ALA A 35 1.94 -6.44 -1.68
CA ALA A 35 3.37 -6.28 -1.90
C ALA A 35 4.01 -5.64 -0.68
N SER A 36 5.28 -5.98 -0.44
CA SER A 36 6.06 -5.37 0.63
C SER A 36 6.85 -4.17 0.11
N VAL A 37 7.37 -3.37 1.04
CA VAL A 37 8.28 -2.27 0.68
C VAL A 37 9.51 -2.84 -0.04
N GLN A 38 10.00 -4.01 0.38
CA GLN A 38 11.13 -4.66 -0.28
C GLN A 38 10.82 -4.97 -1.74
N ASP A 39 9.59 -5.42 -2.03
CA ASP A 39 9.17 -5.71 -3.41
C ASP A 39 9.26 -4.47 -4.28
N PHE A 40 8.85 -3.31 -3.75
CA PHE A 40 8.95 -2.05 -4.49
C PHE A 40 10.39 -1.65 -4.73
N LYS A 41 11.25 -1.84 -3.73
CA LYS A 41 12.67 -1.55 -3.88
C LYS A 41 13.30 -2.42 -4.97
N ASP A 42 12.98 -3.72 -4.96
CA ASP A 42 13.51 -4.66 -5.94
C ASP A 42 13.00 -4.36 -7.35
N ALA A 43 11.81 -3.80 -7.47
CA ALA A 43 11.22 -3.42 -8.75
C ALA A 43 11.71 -2.06 -9.28
N GLY A 44 12.55 -1.36 -8.52
CA GLY A 44 13.13 -0.10 -8.96
C GLY A 44 12.34 1.14 -8.57
N ALA A 45 11.43 1.05 -7.60
CA ALA A 45 10.69 2.21 -7.13
C ALA A 45 11.63 3.25 -6.53
N LYS A 46 11.29 4.53 -6.74
CA LYS A 46 12.15 5.65 -6.33
C LYS A 46 12.25 5.82 -4.82
N SER A 47 11.25 5.36 -4.08
CA SER A 47 11.14 5.65 -2.65
C SER A 47 10.30 4.57 -1.98
N PRO A 48 10.56 4.25 -0.70
CA PRO A 48 9.67 3.38 0.07
C PRO A 48 8.24 3.91 0.15
N ASN A 49 8.06 5.22 -0.04
CA ASN A 49 6.73 5.83 0.00
C ASN A 49 5.81 5.33 -1.10
N CYS A 50 6.35 4.77 -2.16
CA CYS A 50 5.53 4.20 -3.24
C CYS A 50 4.68 3.04 -2.73
N ALA A 51 5.17 2.29 -1.74
CA ALA A 51 4.50 1.08 -1.26
C ALA A 51 3.10 1.32 -0.71
N TYR A 52 2.86 2.48 -0.10
CA TYR A 52 1.55 2.76 0.49
C TYR A 52 0.65 3.65 -0.38
N GLN A 53 1.11 4.02 -1.56
CA GLN A 53 0.35 4.87 -2.46
C GLN A 53 0.23 4.32 -3.88
N GLU A 54 0.97 3.27 -4.22
CA GLU A 54 0.97 2.71 -5.58
C GLU A 54 0.90 1.20 -5.53
N CYS A 55 0.32 0.61 -6.58
CA CYS A 55 0.38 -0.84 -6.74
C CYS A 55 1.71 -1.22 -7.39
N LEU A 56 2.30 -2.32 -6.94
CA LEU A 56 3.56 -2.82 -7.49
C LEU A 56 3.47 -3.05 -8.99
N GLY A 57 2.29 -3.34 -9.50
CA GLY A 57 2.08 -3.55 -10.94
C GLY A 57 2.52 -2.39 -11.81
N ARG A 58 2.59 -1.17 -11.25
CA ARG A 58 3.13 0.00 -11.97
C ARG A 58 4.59 -0.20 -12.37
N TYR A 59 5.32 -1.03 -11.62
CA TYR A 59 6.75 -1.28 -11.83
C TYR A 59 7.01 -2.62 -12.52
N THR A 60 5.96 -3.42 -12.73
CA THR A 60 6.08 -4.74 -13.38
C THR A 60 5.32 -4.82 -14.70
N GLY A 61 4.94 -3.67 -15.25
CA GLY A 61 4.32 -3.60 -16.56
C GLY A 61 2.84 -3.95 -16.62
N LYS A 62 2.14 -3.90 -15.48
CA LYS A 62 0.71 -4.17 -15.46
C LYS A 62 -0.10 -2.95 -15.90
N GLY A 63 -1.27 -3.21 -16.42
CA GLY A 63 -2.18 -2.16 -16.88
C GLY A 63 -3.27 -1.84 -15.88
N THR A 64 -4.41 -1.36 -16.37
CA THR A 64 -5.54 -0.98 -15.52
C THR A 64 -6.02 -2.16 -14.66
N PRO A 65 -6.61 -1.85 -13.47
CA PRO A 65 -7.15 -2.91 -12.61
C PRO A 65 -8.22 -3.73 -13.34
N LYS A 66 -8.17 -5.04 -13.17
CA LYS A 66 -9.16 -5.95 -13.75
C LYS A 66 -9.84 -6.73 -12.63
N LYS A 67 -11.15 -6.83 -12.69
CA LYS A 67 -11.92 -7.57 -11.70
C LYS A 67 -11.45 -9.01 -11.64
N GLY A 68 -11.16 -9.48 -10.43
CA GLY A 68 -10.71 -10.85 -10.22
C GLY A 68 -9.24 -11.11 -10.50
N ASP A 69 -8.49 -10.09 -10.91
CA ASP A 69 -7.06 -10.23 -11.18
C ASP A 69 -6.26 -9.45 -10.13
N SER A 70 -5.63 -10.17 -9.21
CA SER A 70 -4.85 -9.60 -8.13
C SER A 70 -3.34 -9.64 -8.38
N ARG A 71 -2.92 -9.81 -9.62
CA ARG A 71 -1.49 -9.88 -9.97
C ARG A 71 -0.83 -8.52 -10.04
N GLY A 72 -1.58 -7.45 -9.88
CA GLY A 72 -1.08 -6.08 -9.89
C GLY A 72 -1.80 -5.25 -10.94
N CYS A 73 -1.71 -3.93 -10.77
CA CYS A 73 -2.30 -2.98 -11.71
C CYS A 73 -1.47 -1.70 -11.69
N ASN A 74 -1.91 -0.67 -12.43
CA ASN A 74 -1.18 0.60 -12.49
C ASN A 74 -1.81 1.70 -11.61
N TRP A 75 -2.67 1.36 -10.65
CA TRP A 75 -3.36 2.33 -9.82
C TRP A 75 -2.41 3.03 -8.85
N ALA A 76 -2.69 4.32 -8.57
CA ALA A 76 -1.95 5.10 -7.58
C ALA A 76 -2.95 5.94 -6.76
N ALA A 77 -2.68 6.04 -5.45
CA ALA A 77 -3.57 6.75 -4.53
C ALA A 77 -3.61 8.27 -4.76
N TYR A 78 -2.56 8.80 -5.32
CA TYR A 78 -2.45 10.24 -5.59
C TYR A 78 -3.05 10.65 -6.94
N GLY A 79 -3.86 9.78 -7.55
CA GLY A 79 -4.55 10.10 -8.78
C GLY A 79 -5.57 11.21 -8.59
N LEU A 80 -5.99 11.80 -9.71
CA LEU A 80 -6.87 12.98 -9.71
C LEU A 80 -8.18 12.78 -8.93
N PHE A 81 -8.72 11.58 -8.96
CA PHE A 81 -9.99 11.27 -8.31
C PHE A 81 -9.86 10.56 -6.97
N GLY A 82 -8.63 10.41 -6.47
CA GLY A 82 -8.38 9.68 -5.23
C GLY A 82 -8.64 8.20 -5.37
N ILE A 83 -8.88 7.52 -4.25
CA ILE A 83 -9.14 6.08 -4.23
C ILE A 83 -10.65 5.84 -4.11
N PRO A 84 -11.31 5.29 -5.13
CA PRO A 84 -12.76 5.03 -5.04
C PRO A 84 -13.12 3.85 -4.16
N ALA A 85 -12.18 2.93 -3.92
CA ALA A 85 -12.40 1.78 -3.07
C ALA A 85 -12.07 2.11 -1.61
N GLU A 86 -12.48 1.24 -0.69
CA GLU A 86 -12.18 1.43 0.72
C GLU A 86 -10.66 1.43 0.94
N HIS A 87 -10.19 2.41 1.72
CA HIS A 87 -8.77 2.59 1.99
C HIS A 87 -8.58 3.26 3.35
N ASP A 88 -7.34 3.43 3.77
CA ASP A 88 -7.01 4.07 5.02
C ASP A 88 -6.57 5.51 4.80
N ILE A 89 -6.66 6.32 5.86
CA ILE A 89 -6.28 7.73 5.84
C ILE A 89 -5.33 8.00 6.99
N VAL A 90 -4.28 8.77 6.73
CA VAL A 90 -3.32 9.21 7.76
C VAL A 90 -3.34 10.72 7.84
N ILE A 91 -3.58 11.25 9.05
CA ILE A 91 -3.49 12.70 9.31
C ILE A 91 -2.01 13.03 9.49
N VAL A 92 -1.46 13.84 8.61
CA VAL A 92 -0.03 14.20 8.64
C VAL A 92 0.24 15.54 9.29
N ALA A 93 -0.78 16.42 9.33
CA ALA A 93 -0.71 17.73 10.00
C ALA A 93 -2.14 18.21 10.20
N PRO A 94 -2.40 19.19 11.08
CA PRO A 94 -3.75 19.73 11.25
C PRO A 94 -4.33 20.18 9.91
N GLY A 95 -5.45 19.57 9.53
CA GLY A 95 -6.11 19.89 8.27
C GLY A 95 -5.54 19.18 7.04
N ASP A 96 -4.45 18.41 7.18
CA ASP A 96 -3.83 17.69 6.07
C ASP A 96 -3.92 16.19 6.30
N GLN A 97 -4.31 15.47 5.26
CA GLN A 97 -4.39 14.01 5.32
C GLN A 97 -3.87 13.39 4.04
N VAL A 98 -3.43 12.14 4.13
CA VAL A 98 -2.93 11.35 3.00
C VAL A 98 -3.74 10.07 2.91
N ASP A 99 -4.20 9.75 1.70
CA ASP A 99 -4.84 8.47 1.44
C ASP A 99 -3.75 7.41 1.25
N VAL A 100 -3.86 6.30 1.96
CA VAL A 100 -2.88 5.24 1.90
C VAL A 100 -3.57 3.90 1.64
N TYR A 101 -2.84 2.98 1.03
CA TYR A 101 -3.33 1.62 0.86
C TYR A 101 -3.39 0.94 2.22
N PRO A 102 -4.39 0.09 2.46
CA PRO A 102 -4.49 -0.62 3.73
C PRO A 102 -3.33 -1.59 3.91
N PHE A 103 -2.95 -1.82 5.16
CA PHE A 103 -1.97 -2.85 5.47
C PHE A 103 -2.54 -4.22 5.11
N ALA A 104 -1.69 -5.07 4.54
CA ALA A 104 -2.03 -6.47 4.32
C ALA A 104 -1.50 -7.29 5.48
N ASP A 105 -2.22 -8.33 5.87
CA ASP A 105 -1.75 -9.23 6.93
C ASP A 105 -0.68 -10.15 6.35
N GLY A 106 0.38 -10.41 7.14
CA GLY A 106 1.43 -11.31 6.72
C GLY A 106 0.94 -12.71 6.42
N GLU A 107 -0.13 -13.13 7.07
CA GLU A 107 -0.75 -14.43 6.83
C GLU A 107 -1.24 -14.56 5.40
N GLN A 108 -1.75 -13.48 4.82
CA GLN A 108 -2.24 -13.51 3.45
C GLN A 108 -1.09 -13.72 2.47
N GLU A 109 0.07 -13.18 2.77
CA GLU A 109 1.23 -13.42 1.95
C GLU A 109 1.65 -14.88 1.99
N ALA A 110 1.62 -15.46 3.18
CA ALA A 110 1.94 -16.88 3.34
C ALA A 110 0.99 -17.76 2.55
N ASP A 111 -0.29 -17.40 2.53
CA ASP A 111 -1.32 -18.16 1.80
C ASP A 111 -1.13 -18.07 0.29
N ASN A 112 -0.57 -16.97 -0.18
CA ASN A 112 -0.37 -16.72 -1.61
C ASN A 112 1.02 -17.13 -2.08
N GLY A 113 1.89 -17.44 -1.15
CA GLY A 113 3.29 -17.78 -1.44
C GLY A 113 3.51 -19.15 -2.04
#